data_094345296e7472f9d1bd55b296e4b6c1
#
_entry.id   094345296e7472f9d1bd55b296e4b6c1
#
_cell.length_a   1.000
_cell.length_b   1.000
_cell.length_c   1.000
_cell.angle_alpha   90.00
_cell.angle_beta   90.00
_cell.angle_gamma   90.00
#
_symmetry.space_group_name_H-M   'P 1'
#
loop_
_entity.id
_entity.type
_entity.pdbx_description
1 polymer ?
#
loop_
_entity_poly.entity_id
_entity_poly.type
_entity_poly.pdbx_seq_one_letter_code
_entity_poly.pdbx_strand_id
1 'polypeptide(L)'
;MKILAINGSPKGKRSNTWRLTSAFLEGITIQKENGGAQAPEIETLNIGSLNLKPCLGCFSCWSKTPGECCIHDDMQGVIDKILWADVVVWSFPLYYFGLPGQLKTLID
;
A
#
# COMPACT_ATOMS: atom_id res chain seq x y z
N MET A 1 -16.59 -5.24 0.79
CA MET A 1 -15.27 -5.20 1.44
C MET A 1 -14.31 -4.47 0.52
N LYS A 2 -13.57 -3.54 1.06
CA LYS A 2 -12.59 -2.72 0.33
C LYS A 2 -11.18 -3.18 0.67
N ILE A 3 -10.42 -3.56 -0.33
CA ILE A 3 -9.06 -4.08 -0.17
C ILE A 3 -8.08 -3.15 -0.88
N LEU A 4 -7.07 -2.71 -0.17
CA LEU A 4 -5.94 -1.99 -0.73
C LEU A 4 -4.72 -2.92 -0.76
N ALA A 5 -4.20 -3.20 -1.94
CA ALA A 5 -2.96 -3.96 -2.10
C ALA A 5 -1.80 -3.01 -2.44
N ILE A 6 -0.80 -2.97 -1.57
CA ILE A 6 0.38 -2.12 -1.73
C ILE A 6 1.53 -2.97 -2.24
N ASN A 7 1.99 -2.67 -3.46
CA ASN A 7 3.14 -3.32 -4.06
C ASN A 7 4.41 -2.54 -3.74
N GLY A 8 5.19 -3.06 -2.80
CA GLY A 8 6.46 -2.48 -2.36
C GLY A 8 7.69 -2.97 -3.12
N SER A 9 7.50 -3.77 -4.19
CA SER A 9 8.64 -4.24 -4.98
C SER A 9 9.14 -3.18 -5.95
N PRO A 10 10.46 -2.97 -6.05
CA PRO A 10 11.04 -2.10 -7.10
C PRO A 10 10.75 -2.58 -8.52
N LYS A 11 10.48 -3.86 -8.70
CA LYS A 11 10.12 -4.44 -10.02
C LYS A 11 8.67 -4.17 -10.43
N GLY A 12 7.86 -3.59 -9.54
CA GLY A 12 6.46 -3.31 -9.80
C GLY A 12 5.66 -4.58 -10.10
N LYS A 13 4.80 -4.53 -11.10
CA LYS A 13 3.93 -5.66 -11.46
C LYS A 13 4.69 -6.89 -11.98
N ARG A 14 5.96 -6.78 -12.30
CA ARG A 14 6.80 -7.89 -12.78
C ARG A 14 7.43 -8.70 -11.65
N SER A 15 7.21 -8.32 -10.40
CA SER A 15 7.79 -9.04 -9.26
C SER A 15 7.08 -10.37 -9.00
N ASN A 16 7.84 -11.34 -8.49
CA ASN A 16 7.26 -12.63 -8.11
C ASN A 16 6.32 -12.50 -6.90
N THR A 17 6.63 -11.62 -5.96
CA THR A 17 5.74 -11.33 -4.82
C THR A 17 4.42 -10.76 -5.28
N TRP A 18 4.41 -9.91 -6.30
CA TRP A 18 3.16 -9.39 -6.87
C TRP A 18 2.35 -10.47 -7.57
N ARG A 19 2.99 -11.41 -8.25
CA ARG A 19 2.29 -12.57 -8.86
C ARG A 19 1.55 -13.38 -7.79
N LEU A 20 2.19 -13.64 -6.66
CA LEU A 20 1.56 -14.33 -5.54
C LEU A 20 0.39 -13.53 -4.97
N THR A 21 0.57 -12.22 -4.77
CA THR A 21 -0.47 -11.33 -4.28
C THR A 21 -1.66 -11.27 -5.23
N SER A 22 -1.41 -11.19 -6.54
CA SER A 22 -2.48 -11.19 -7.56
C SER A 22 -3.31 -12.47 -7.49
N ALA A 23 -2.66 -13.64 -7.37
CA ALA A 23 -3.36 -14.91 -7.23
C ALA A 23 -4.21 -14.97 -5.95
N PHE A 24 -3.70 -14.42 -4.85
CA PHE A 24 -4.45 -14.31 -3.59
C PHE A 24 -5.70 -13.43 -3.73
N LEU A 25 -5.56 -12.27 -4.36
CA LEU A 25 -6.68 -11.34 -4.57
C LEU A 25 -7.74 -11.93 -5.51
N GLU A 26 -7.30 -12.60 -6.56
CA GLU A 26 -8.19 -13.33 -7.47
C GLU A 26 -8.96 -14.43 -6.76
N GLY A 27 -8.27 -15.20 -5.90
CA GLY A 27 -8.90 -16.24 -5.09
C GLY A 27 -9.99 -15.70 -4.15
N ILE A 28 -9.77 -14.55 -3.51
CA ILE A 28 -10.78 -13.91 -2.68
C ILE A 28 -12.00 -13.50 -3.52
N THR A 29 -11.78 -12.92 -4.70
CA THR A 29 -12.86 -12.48 -5.59
C THR A 29 -13.72 -13.65 -6.01
N ILE A 30 -13.12 -14.72 -6.50
CA ILE A 30 -13.82 -15.95 -6.92
C ILE A 30 -14.60 -16.57 -5.76
N GLN A 31 -13.99 -16.64 -4.59
CA GLN A 31 -14.62 -17.24 -3.41
C GLN A 31 -15.86 -16.47 -2.97
N LYS A 32 -15.80 -15.14 -3.01
CA LYS A 32 -16.92 -14.27 -2.68
C LYS A 32 -18.06 -14.41 -3.69
N GLU A 33 -17.76 -14.40 -4.98
CA GLU A 33 -18.75 -14.56 -6.04
C GLU A 33 -19.44 -15.92 -5.97
N ASN A 34 -18.68 -17.00 -5.79
CA ASN A 34 -19.23 -18.37 -5.65
C ASN A 34 -20.07 -18.53 -4.39
N GLY A 35 -19.78 -17.79 -3.33
CA GLY A 35 -20.57 -17.76 -2.10
C GLY A 35 -21.83 -16.89 -2.17
N GLY A 36 -22.12 -16.27 -3.31
CA GLY A 36 -23.26 -15.37 -3.47
C GLY A 36 -23.09 -13.99 -2.84
N ALA A 37 -21.87 -13.66 -2.37
CA ALA A 37 -21.55 -12.34 -1.83
C ALA A 37 -21.04 -11.42 -2.94
N GLN A 38 -21.16 -10.11 -2.71
CA GLN A 38 -20.61 -9.12 -3.64
C GLN A 38 -19.08 -9.23 -3.70
N ALA A 39 -18.51 -9.11 -4.90
CA ALA A 39 -17.07 -9.06 -5.09
C ALA A 39 -16.45 -7.89 -4.32
N PRO A 40 -15.24 -8.04 -3.76
CA PRO A 40 -14.56 -6.94 -3.07
C PRO A 40 -14.15 -5.86 -4.06
N GLU A 41 -14.17 -4.60 -3.60
CA GLU A 41 -13.52 -3.50 -4.31
C GLU A 41 -12.02 -3.58 -4.03
N ILE A 42 -11.20 -3.68 -5.06
CA ILE A 42 -9.74 -3.81 -4.92
C ILE A 42 -9.06 -2.62 -5.59
N GLU A 43 -8.30 -1.87 -4.81
CA GLU A 43 -7.36 -0.88 -5.31
C GLU A 43 -5.92 -1.34 -5.12
N THR A 44 -5.04 -0.90 -6.00
CA THR A 44 -3.62 -1.22 -5.92
C THR A 44 -2.78 0.04 -5.91
N LEU A 45 -1.74 0.05 -5.08
CA LEU A 45 -0.70 1.06 -5.09
C LEU A 45 0.64 0.43 -5.46
N ASN A 46 1.31 1.00 -6.45
CA ASN A 46 2.67 0.63 -6.80
C ASN A 46 3.62 1.71 -6.27
N ILE A 47 4.39 1.39 -5.25
CA ILE A 47 5.31 2.34 -4.60
C ILE A 47 6.33 2.89 -5.59
N GLY A 48 6.77 2.10 -6.57
CA GLY A 48 7.72 2.54 -7.57
C GLY A 48 7.24 3.70 -8.44
N SER A 49 5.94 3.93 -8.53
CA SER A 49 5.33 5.03 -9.29
C SER A 49 4.99 6.25 -8.43
N LEU A 50 5.20 6.18 -7.12
CA LEU A 50 4.90 7.26 -6.19
C LEU A 50 6.13 8.14 -5.93
N ASN A 51 5.88 9.43 -5.78
CA ASN A 51 6.89 10.39 -5.30
C ASN A 51 6.74 10.53 -3.79
N LEU A 52 7.52 9.76 -3.04
CA LEU A 52 7.54 9.78 -1.58
C LEU A 52 8.89 10.26 -1.09
N LYS A 53 8.89 11.26 -0.24
CA LYS A 53 10.10 11.80 0.40
C LYS A 53 10.25 11.21 1.80
N PRO A 54 11.49 10.98 2.27
CA PRO A 54 11.73 10.51 3.62
C PRO A 54 11.17 11.46 4.68
N CYS A 55 10.70 10.90 5.78
CA CYS A 55 10.30 11.68 6.94
C CYS A 55 11.51 12.43 7.52
N LEU A 56 11.34 13.72 7.80
CA LEU A 56 12.39 14.58 8.38
C LEU A 56 12.41 14.57 9.91
N GLY A 57 11.46 13.90 10.55
CA GLY A 57 11.37 13.88 12.02
C GLY A 57 11.00 15.23 12.62
N CYS A 58 10.33 16.10 11.89
CA CYS A 58 10.01 17.47 12.33
C CYS A 58 8.81 17.56 13.27
N PHE A 59 8.01 16.51 13.42
CA PHE A 59 6.80 16.43 14.25
C PHE A 59 5.72 17.48 13.94
N SER A 60 5.76 18.11 12.77
CA SER A 60 4.70 19.06 12.37
C SER A 60 3.33 18.39 12.29
N CYS A 61 3.27 17.14 11.89
CA CYS A 61 2.04 16.33 11.82
C CYS A 61 1.40 16.07 13.20
N TRP A 62 2.11 16.32 14.27
CA TRP A 62 1.60 16.20 15.64
C TRP A 62 1.27 17.57 16.26
N SER A 63 1.81 18.65 15.73
CA SER A 63 1.73 19.98 16.36
C SER A 63 1.10 21.04 15.47
N LYS A 64 1.71 21.35 14.32
CA LYS A 64 1.30 22.45 13.44
C LYS A 64 0.17 22.05 12.48
N THR A 65 0.25 20.84 11.92
CA THR A 65 -0.71 20.30 10.96
C THR A 65 -1.13 18.89 11.37
N PRO A 66 -1.90 18.73 12.47
CA PRO A 66 -2.23 17.41 13.00
C PRO A 66 -2.86 16.50 11.93
N GLY A 67 -2.27 15.31 11.75
CA GLY A 67 -2.74 14.34 10.77
C GLY A 67 -2.28 14.56 9.34
N GLU A 68 -1.54 15.64 9.06
CA GLU A 68 -1.01 15.94 7.74
C GLU A 68 0.49 16.18 7.78
N CYS A 69 1.21 15.65 6.77
CA CYS A 69 2.65 15.91 6.64
C CYS A 69 2.91 17.31 6.07
N CYS A 70 3.93 17.99 6.60
CA CYS A 70 4.37 19.27 6.04
C CYS A 70 5.09 19.13 4.69
N ILE A 71 5.50 17.91 4.34
CA ILE A 71 6.11 17.61 3.03
C ILE A 71 4.98 17.33 2.05
N HIS A 72 4.94 18.11 0.96
CA HIS A 72 3.95 17.94 -0.10
C HIS A 72 4.46 16.93 -1.13
N ASP A 73 4.05 15.68 -0.98
CA ASP A 73 4.33 14.57 -1.89
C ASP A 73 3.08 13.71 -2.07
N ASP A 74 3.23 12.46 -2.55
CA ASP A 74 2.10 11.57 -2.80
C ASP A 74 1.54 10.92 -1.52
N MET A 75 2.11 11.19 -0.35
CA MET A 75 1.75 10.50 0.89
C MET A 75 0.30 10.76 1.32
N GLN A 76 -0.24 11.95 1.11
CA GLN A 76 -1.64 12.23 1.46
C GLN A 76 -2.58 11.29 0.71
N GLY A 77 -2.36 11.10 -0.59
CA GLY A 77 -3.15 10.15 -1.39
C GLY A 77 -3.02 8.70 -0.92
N VAL A 78 -1.86 8.32 -0.40
CA VAL A 78 -1.65 6.99 0.21
C VAL A 78 -2.45 6.85 1.50
N ILE A 79 -2.41 7.87 2.36
CA ILE A 79 -3.19 7.89 3.62
C ILE A 79 -4.68 7.77 3.31
N ASP A 80 -5.19 8.52 2.36
CA ASP A 80 -6.61 8.49 1.98
C ASP A 80 -7.04 7.08 1.53
N LYS A 81 -6.18 6.39 0.78
CA LYS A 81 -6.45 5.01 0.36
C LYS A 81 -6.39 4.01 1.50
N ILE A 82 -5.46 4.19 2.45
CA ILE A 82 -5.40 3.35 3.65
C ILE A 82 -6.67 3.54 4.49
N LEU A 83 -7.12 4.77 4.67
CA LEU A 83 -8.36 5.07 5.41
C LEU A 83 -9.62 4.56 4.70
N TRP A 84 -9.60 4.51 3.38
CA TRP A 84 -10.69 3.95 2.58
C TRP A 84 -10.83 2.43 2.74
N ALA A 85 -9.71 1.72 2.95
CA ALA A 85 -9.67 0.27 2.92
C ALA A 85 -10.14 -0.37 4.23
N ASP A 86 -10.86 -1.48 4.12
CA ASP A 86 -11.15 -2.36 5.25
C ASP A 86 -9.96 -3.30 5.55
N VAL A 87 -9.22 -3.66 4.49
CA VAL A 87 -8.05 -4.55 4.56
C VAL A 87 -6.91 -3.99 3.73
N VAL A 88 -5.71 -3.97 4.29
CA VAL A 88 -4.49 -3.60 3.56
C VAL A 88 -3.60 -4.82 3.40
N VAL A 89 -3.27 -5.13 2.16
CA VAL A 89 -2.37 -6.23 1.79
C VAL A 89 -1.00 -5.65 1.43
N TRP A 90 0.02 -6.03 2.16
CA TRP A 90 1.39 -5.61 1.93
C TRP A 90 2.14 -6.66 1.13
N SER A 91 2.53 -6.33 -0.09
CA SER A 91 3.26 -7.20 -1.01
C SER A 91 4.66 -6.66 -1.25
N PHE A 92 5.67 -7.37 -0.78
CA PHE A 92 7.05 -6.91 -0.93
C PHE A 92 8.06 -8.05 -0.86
N PRO A 93 9.20 -7.96 -1.54
CA PRO A 93 10.31 -8.88 -1.34
C PRO A 93 11.06 -8.55 -0.05
N LEU A 94 11.67 -9.56 0.56
CA LEU A 94 12.58 -9.33 1.68
C LEU A 94 13.95 -8.87 1.15
N TYR A 95 14.37 -7.68 1.57
CA TYR A 95 15.67 -7.13 1.28
C TYR A 95 16.47 -7.06 2.57
N TYR A 96 17.50 -7.87 2.65
CA TYR A 96 18.36 -7.98 3.83
C TYR A 96 17.55 -8.15 5.14
N PHE A 97 16.64 -9.15 5.13
CA PHE A 97 15.75 -9.51 6.25
C PHE A 97 14.70 -8.46 6.63
N GLY A 98 14.45 -7.49 5.77
CA GLY A 98 13.51 -6.42 6.08
C GLY A 98 12.74 -5.94 4.87
N LEU A 99 12.13 -4.78 5.02
CA LEU A 99 11.37 -4.12 3.97
C LEU A 99 12.31 -3.49 2.94
N PRO A 100 11.90 -3.43 1.66
CA PRO A 100 12.59 -2.57 0.69
C PRO A 100 12.59 -1.11 1.16
N GLY A 101 13.66 -0.37 0.83
CA GLY A 101 13.83 1.01 1.31
C GLY A 101 12.69 1.94 0.96
N GLN A 102 12.12 1.82 -0.25
CA GLN A 102 10.98 2.65 -0.67
C GLN A 102 9.73 2.35 0.16
N LEU A 103 9.48 1.09 0.51
CA LEU A 103 8.35 0.72 1.37
C LEU A 103 8.56 1.25 2.78
N LYS A 104 9.77 1.19 3.31
CA LYS A 104 10.11 1.76 4.63
C LYS A 104 9.89 3.28 4.64
N THR A 105 10.24 3.96 3.55
CA THR A 105 9.99 5.40 3.39
C THR A 105 8.50 5.73 3.47
N LEU A 106 7.65 4.89 2.88
CA LEU A 106 6.21 5.07 2.97
C LEU A 106 5.71 4.89 4.41
N ILE A 107 6.20 3.88 5.11
CA ILE A 107 5.76 3.57 6.48
C ILE A 107 6.21 4.64 7.48
N ASP A 108 7.37 5.20 7.28
CA ASP A 108 7.88 6.27 8.14
C ASP A 108 7.08 7.56 7.97
#